data_39a7799147976d9081272735039eec11
#
_entry.id   39a7799147976d9081272735039eec11
#
_cell.length_a   1.000
_cell.length_b   1.000
_cell.length_c   1.000
_cell.angle_alpha   90.00
_cell.angle_beta   90.00
_cell.angle_gamma   90.00
#
_symmetry.space_group_name_H-M   'P 1'
#
loop_
_entity.id
_entity.type
_entity.pdbx_description
1 polymer ?
#
loop_
_entity_poly.entity_id
_entity_poly.type
_entity_poly.pdbx_seq_one_letter_code
_entity_poly.pdbx_strand_id
1 'polypeptide(L)'
;MMGRGTADQARLFYEFHLDERVPADHLLRRIDVFAAAALADLRYKLADHYSHTGRPSIDPELLIRMLIVGYCYGIRSERRLCEEVADRLTFRWLCRLDIDDKVPDHSTFSKNRHGRFRDSDVLRHIFERVVLVCIIAGLVGG
;
A
#
# COMPACT_ATOMS: atom_id res chain seq x y z
N MET A 1 -3.57 -22.78 -33.73
CA MET A 1 -4.02 -23.68 -32.70
C MET A 1 -3.89 -23.06 -31.32
N MET A 2 -4.89 -23.20 -30.58
CA MET A 2 -4.85 -22.77 -29.24
C MET A 2 -3.98 -23.68 -28.41
N GLY A 3 -2.86 -23.19 -27.92
CA GLY A 3 -1.99 -23.98 -27.10
C GLY A 3 -2.71 -24.42 -25.85
N ARG A 4 -2.47 -25.64 -25.45
CA ARG A 4 -2.98 -26.09 -24.18
C ARG A 4 -2.13 -25.53 -23.07
N GLY A 5 -2.73 -24.87 -22.15
CA GLY A 5 -2.00 -24.39 -20.99
C GLY A 5 -1.51 -25.55 -20.13
N THR A 6 -0.51 -25.26 -19.34
CA THR A 6 0.01 -26.21 -18.35
C THR A 6 -0.54 -25.93 -16.97
N ALA A 7 -1.75 -25.37 -16.93
CA ALA A 7 -2.35 -24.93 -15.68
C ALA A 7 -2.60 -26.06 -14.69
N ASP A 8 -2.83 -27.25 -15.22
CA ASP A 8 -3.03 -28.44 -14.39
C ASP A 8 -1.72 -29.09 -13.94
N GLN A 9 -0.60 -28.59 -14.44
CA GLN A 9 0.70 -29.06 -14.02
C GLN A 9 1.33 -28.03 -13.10
N ALA A 10 1.42 -28.37 -11.86
CA ALA A 10 2.07 -27.48 -10.91
C ALA A 10 3.56 -27.42 -11.22
N ARG A 11 4.06 -26.25 -11.47
CA ARG A 11 5.50 -26.02 -11.43
C ARG A 11 5.92 -26.04 -9.98
N LEU A 12 6.92 -26.83 -9.67
CA LEU A 12 7.44 -26.86 -8.31
C LEU A 12 8.19 -25.57 -7.96
N PHE A 13 8.80 -24.96 -8.97
CA PHE A 13 9.58 -23.74 -8.77
C PHE A 13 9.28 -22.73 -9.86
N TYR A 14 9.05 -21.50 -9.43
CA TYR A 14 8.93 -20.36 -10.33
C TYR A 14 9.91 -19.30 -9.93
N GLU A 15 10.37 -18.58 -10.90
CA GLU A 15 10.93 -17.27 -10.66
C GLU A 15 9.80 -16.25 -10.86
N PHE A 16 9.40 -15.57 -9.80
CA PHE A 16 8.31 -14.59 -9.84
C PHE A 16 8.79 -13.27 -9.27
N HIS A 17 8.65 -12.21 -10.08
CA HIS A 17 8.99 -10.85 -9.66
C HIS A 17 7.74 -9.99 -9.80
N LEU A 18 7.23 -9.53 -8.67
CA LEU A 18 6.01 -8.72 -8.63
C LEU A 18 6.16 -7.45 -9.47
N ASP A 19 7.35 -6.82 -9.45
CA ASP A 19 7.61 -5.61 -10.20
C ASP A 19 7.38 -5.80 -11.70
N GLU A 20 7.66 -6.98 -12.23
CA GLU A 20 7.46 -7.28 -13.64
C GLU A 20 5.99 -7.41 -14.03
N ARG A 21 5.12 -7.58 -13.04
CA ARG A 21 3.68 -7.76 -13.26
C ARG A 21 2.91 -6.46 -13.29
N VAL A 22 3.56 -5.36 -12.93
CA VAL A 22 2.95 -4.04 -12.95
C VAL A 22 3.40 -3.32 -14.21
N PRO A 23 2.48 -2.95 -15.12
CA PRO A 23 2.86 -2.24 -16.34
C PRO A 23 3.67 -0.98 -16.06
N ALA A 24 4.59 -0.67 -16.96
CA ALA A 24 5.48 0.49 -16.78
C ALA A 24 4.72 1.82 -16.74
N ASP A 25 3.57 1.89 -17.41
CA ASP A 25 2.74 3.09 -17.47
C ASP A 25 1.58 3.09 -16.47
N HIS A 26 1.55 2.13 -15.55
CA HIS A 26 0.48 2.04 -14.57
C HIS A 26 0.47 3.26 -13.66
N LEU A 27 -0.75 3.75 -13.36
CA LEU A 27 -0.94 4.92 -12.50
C LEU A 27 -0.22 4.78 -11.16
N LEU A 28 -0.25 3.59 -10.57
CA LEU A 28 0.39 3.38 -9.26
C LEU A 28 1.90 3.54 -9.30
N ARG A 29 2.56 3.34 -10.44
CA ARG A 29 3.99 3.62 -10.53
C ARG A 29 4.28 5.12 -10.42
N ARG A 30 3.41 5.94 -10.99
CA ARG A 30 3.54 7.39 -10.90
C ARG A 30 3.24 7.87 -9.48
N ILE A 31 2.22 7.33 -8.86
CA ILE A 31 1.87 7.64 -7.47
C ILE A 31 3.01 7.21 -6.54
N ASP A 32 3.61 6.05 -6.79
CA ASP A 32 4.68 5.52 -5.96
C ASP A 32 5.90 6.46 -5.89
N VAL A 33 6.21 7.14 -6.98
CA VAL A 33 7.32 8.09 -6.98
C VAL A 33 7.11 9.15 -5.91
N PHE A 34 5.91 9.71 -5.82
CA PHE A 34 5.60 10.74 -4.84
C PHE A 34 5.46 10.16 -3.43
N ALA A 35 4.83 9.01 -3.32
CA ALA A 35 4.67 8.34 -2.02
C ALA A 35 6.02 7.97 -1.43
N ALA A 36 6.90 7.39 -2.23
CA ALA A 36 8.22 6.98 -1.76
C ALA A 36 9.05 8.18 -1.30
N ALA A 37 9.00 9.29 -2.07
CA ALA A 37 9.73 10.49 -1.71
C ALA A 37 9.22 11.08 -0.39
N ALA A 38 7.91 11.19 -0.22
CA ALA A 38 7.33 11.73 1.00
C ALA A 38 7.63 10.85 2.22
N LEU A 39 7.54 9.55 2.05
CA LEU A 39 7.81 8.60 3.14
C LEU A 39 9.28 8.56 3.51
N ALA A 40 10.18 8.69 2.53
CA ALA A 40 11.62 8.72 2.80
C ALA A 40 11.99 9.92 3.65
N ASP A 41 11.45 11.10 3.35
CA ASP A 41 11.72 12.32 4.10
C ASP A 41 11.25 12.24 5.55
N LEU A 42 10.21 11.46 5.81
CA LEU A 42 9.56 11.45 7.12
C LEU A 42 9.80 10.15 7.89
N ARG A 43 10.54 9.21 7.31
CA ARG A 43 10.78 7.91 7.93
C ARG A 43 11.41 8.04 9.32
N TYR A 44 12.39 8.91 9.47
CA TYR A 44 13.04 9.10 10.75
C TYR A 44 12.07 9.68 11.80
N LYS A 45 11.12 10.51 11.39
CA LYS A 45 10.10 11.06 12.29
C LYS A 45 9.17 9.96 12.78
N LEU A 46 8.82 9.02 11.88
CA LEU A 46 8.00 7.89 12.26
C LEU A 46 8.73 6.99 13.26
N ALA A 47 10.00 6.71 13.01
CA ALA A 47 10.80 5.88 13.90
C ALA A 47 10.89 6.51 15.29
N ASP A 48 11.14 7.82 15.37
CA ASP A 48 11.20 8.54 16.63
C ASP A 48 9.85 8.50 17.35
N HIS A 49 8.76 8.73 16.63
CA HIS A 49 7.42 8.70 17.20
C HIS A 49 7.12 7.33 17.83
N TYR A 50 7.40 6.24 17.11
CA TYR A 50 7.09 4.90 17.60
C TYR A 50 8.06 4.38 18.64
N SER A 51 9.24 4.95 18.76
CA SER A 51 10.14 4.61 19.86
C SER A 51 9.57 5.05 21.22
N HIS A 52 8.72 6.07 21.22
CA HIS A 52 8.10 6.58 22.45
C HIS A 52 6.71 6.01 22.71
N THR A 53 6.00 5.59 21.67
CA THR A 53 4.60 5.14 21.78
C THR A 53 4.42 3.63 21.70
N GLY A 54 5.51 2.88 21.57
CA GLY A 54 5.48 1.45 21.44
C GLY A 54 5.36 0.99 19.98
N ARG A 55 5.58 -0.30 19.78
CA ARG A 55 5.60 -0.89 18.45
C ARG A 55 4.18 -1.12 17.94
N PRO A 56 3.80 -0.60 16.78
CA PRO A 56 2.48 -0.85 16.20
C PRO A 56 2.38 -2.29 15.67
N SER A 57 1.17 -2.82 15.59
CA SER A 57 0.92 -4.13 15.00
C SER A 57 0.94 -4.09 13.48
N ILE A 58 0.81 -2.91 12.87
CA ILE A 58 0.98 -2.71 11.43
C ILE A 58 2.09 -1.69 11.22
N ASP A 59 2.98 -1.96 10.27
CA ASP A 59 3.99 -1.00 9.84
C ASP A 59 3.28 0.29 9.40
N PRO A 60 3.67 1.44 9.96
CA PRO A 60 3.06 2.72 9.59
C PRO A 60 3.13 3.02 8.10
N GLU A 61 4.22 2.66 7.44
CA GLU A 61 4.37 2.85 6.01
C GLU A 61 3.35 2.02 5.23
N LEU A 62 3.14 0.78 5.64
CA LEU A 62 2.13 -0.08 5.03
C LEU A 62 0.73 0.52 5.23
N LEU A 63 0.43 0.99 6.42
CA LEU A 63 -0.86 1.61 6.71
C LEU A 63 -1.12 2.80 5.78
N ILE A 64 -0.14 3.68 5.64
CA ILE A 64 -0.26 4.85 4.77
C ILE A 64 -0.43 4.44 3.31
N ARG A 65 0.34 3.46 2.84
CA ARG A 65 0.25 3.00 1.45
C ARG A 65 -1.09 2.37 1.15
N MET A 66 -1.65 1.61 2.08
CA MET A 66 -2.99 1.06 1.93
C MET A 66 -4.05 2.16 1.86
N LEU A 67 -3.92 3.20 2.68
CA LEU A 67 -4.84 4.34 2.64
C LEU A 67 -4.74 5.10 1.33
N ILE A 68 -3.55 5.21 0.75
CA ILE A 68 -3.35 5.82 -0.56
C ILE A 68 -4.11 5.03 -1.64
N VAL A 69 -4.01 3.70 -1.62
CA VAL A 69 -4.77 2.85 -2.54
C VAL A 69 -6.27 3.09 -2.38
N GLY A 70 -6.75 3.11 -1.15
CA GLY A 70 -8.16 3.35 -0.86
C GLY A 70 -8.65 4.68 -1.41
N TYR A 71 -7.86 5.72 -1.21
CA TYR A 71 -8.19 7.04 -1.71
C TYR A 71 -8.22 7.09 -3.24
N CYS A 72 -7.15 6.59 -3.87
CA CYS A 72 -6.99 6.70 -5.32
C CYS A 72 -8.03 5.89 -6.09
N TYR A 73 -8.49 4.79 -5.52
CA TYR A 73 -9.43 3.88 -6.19
C TYR A 73 -10.84 3.95 -5.61
N GLY A 74 -11.10 4.89 -4.71
CA GLY A 74 -12.43 5.09 -4.17
C GLY A 74 -12.95 3.94 -3.32
N ILE A 75 -12.08 3.22 -2.66
CA ILE A 75 -12.46 2.11 -1.80
C ILE A 75 -12.67 2.65 -0.39
N ARG A 76 -13.93 2.73 0.02
CA ARG A 76 -14.27 3.33 1.32
C ARG A 76 -14.38 2.31 2.45
N SER A 77 -14.72 1.07 2.13
CA SER A 77 -14.81 0.00 3.13
C SER A 77 -13.42 -0.51 3.48
N GLU A 78 -13.09 -0.51 4.75
CA GLU A 78 -11.80 -1.01 5.22
C GLU A 78 -11.65 -2.51 4.98
N ARG A 79 -12.74 -3.26 5.13
CA ARG A 79 -12.75 -4.69 4.83
C ARG A 79 -12.45 -4.92 3.35
N ARG A 80 -13.13 -4.20 2.46
CA ARG A 80 -12.92 -4.33 1.04
C ARG A 80 -11.51 -3.90 0.64
N LEU A 81 -10.99 -2.85 1.25
CA LEU A 81 -9.64 -2.39 1.00
C LEU A 81 -8.62 -3.49 1.31
N CYS A 82 -8.74 -4.11 2.47
CA CYS A 82 -7.84 -5.20 2.84
C CYS A 82 -7.96 -6.39 1.89
N GLU A 83 -9.18 -6.73 1.48
CA GLU A 83 -9.41 -7.82 0.52
C GLU A 83 -8.80 -7.50 -0.84
N GLU A 84 -9.00 -6.30 -1.35
CA GLU A 84 -8.48 -5.94 -2.67
C GLU A 84 -6.95 -5.83 -2.67
N VAL A 85 -6.36 -5.32 -1.61
CA VAL A 85 -4.90 -5.30 -1.49
C VAL A 85 -4.35 -6.72 -1.48
N ALA A 86 -5.04 -7.64 -0.82
CA ALA A 86 -4.63 -9.04 -0.79
C ALA A 86 -4.69 -9.68 -2.18
N ASP A 87 -5.70 -9.33 -2.98
CA ASP A 87 -5.99 -10.02 -4.24
C ASP A 87 -5.33 -9.41 -5.47
N ARG A 88 -4.99 -8.11 -5.44
CA ARG A 88 -4.49 -7.42 -6.62
C ARG A 88 -2.99 -7.22 -6.55
N LEU A 89 -2.30 -7.70 -7.57
CA LEU A 89 -0.84 -7.61 -7.65
C LEU A 89 -0.35 -6.16 -7.67
N THR A 90 -1.06 -5.28 -8.38
CA THR A 90 -0.67 -3.86 -8.45
C THR A 90 -0.79 -3.18 -7.09
N PHE A 91 -1.80 -3.54 -6.31
CA PHE A 91 -1.97 -2.98 -4.97
C PHE A 91 -0.90 -3.51 -4.01
N ARG A 92 -0.58 -4.81 -4.11
CA ARG A 92 0.52 -5.40 -3.34
C ARG A 92 1.85 -4.71 -3.66
N TRP A 93 2.06 -4.45 -4.94
CA TRP A 93 3.28 -3.78 -5.38
C TRP A 93 3.41 -2.40 -4.75
N LEU A 94 2.35 -1.58 -4.80
CA LEU A 94 2.38 -0.25 -4.17
C LEU A 94 2.63 -0.35 -2.67
N CYS A 95 2.04 -1.34 -2.02
CA CYS A 95 2.13 -1.50 -0.57
C CYS A 95 3.41 -2.21 -0.12
N ARG A 96 4.31 -2.55 -1.03
CA ARG A 96 5.56 -3.27 -0.72
C ARG A 96 5.30 -4.64 -0.10
N LEU A 97 4.23 -5.30 -0.52
CA LEU A 97 3.87 -6.64 -0.08
C LEU A 97 4.19 -7.63 -1.19
N ASP A 98 5.06 -8.58 -0.88
CA ASP A 98 5.34 -9.66 -1.81
C ASP A 98 4.13 -10.61 -1.87
N ILE A 99 4.14 -11.51 -2.84
CA ILE A 99 3.01 -12.41 -3.07
C ILE A 99 2.70 -13.30 -1.86
N ASP A 100 3.72 -13.61 -1.05
CA ASP A 100 3.58 -14.44 0.15
C ASP A 100 3.31 -13.65 1.42
N ASP A 101 3.40 -12.34 1.36
CA ASP A 101 3.22 -11.51 2.55
C ASP A 101 1.76 -11.43 2.94
N LYS A 102 1.50 -11.50 4.24
CA LYS A 102 0.15 -11.36 4.77
C LYS A 102 -0.29 -9.91 4.73
N VAL A 103 -1.52 -9.72 4.31
CA VAL A 103 -2.19 -8.43 4.40
C VAL A 103 -2.92 -8.38 5.74
N PRO A 104 -2.88 -7.26 6.46
CA PRO A 104 -3.62 -7.14 7.72
C PRO A 104 -5.10 -7.41 7.51
N ASP A 105 -5.75 -8.04 8.49
CA ASP A 105 -7.20 -8.17 8.45
C ASP A 105 -7.84 -6.81 8.76
N HIS A 106 -9.14 -6.68 8.44
CA HIS A 106 -9.81 -5.40 8.58
C HIS A 106 -9.90 -4.93 10.03
N SER A 107 -9.98 -5.84 11.00
CA SER A 107 -10.03 -5.47 12.41
C SER A 107 -8.72 -4.85 12.87
N THR A 108 -7.61 -5.48 12.54
CA THR A 108 -6.27 -4.97 12.87
C THR A 108 -6.00 -3.65 12.16
N PHE A 109 -6.37 -3.57 10.88
CA PHE A 109 -6.23 -2.34 10.10
C PHE A 109 -7.02 -1.20 10.72
N SER A 110 -8.28 -1.46 11.05
CA SER A 110 -9.16 -0.45 11.64
C SER A 110 -8.64 0.06 12.98
N LYS A 111 -8.16 -0.83 13.84
CA LYS A 111 -7.58 -0.44 15.12
C LYS A 111 -6.37 0.46 14.95
N ASN A 112 -5.49 0.12 14.01
CA ASN A 112 -4.30 0.92 13.78
C ASN A 112 -4.65 2.27 13.16
N ARG A 113 -5.57 2.29 12.19
CA ARG A 113 -5.99 3.52 11.55
C ARG A 113 -6.64 4.48 12.54
N HIS A 114 -7.63 4.01 13.29
CA HIS A 114 -8.41 4.87 14.18
C HIS A 114 -7.69 5.16 15.50
N GLY A 115 -6.86 4.24 15.97
CA GLY A 115 -6.08 4.46 17.17
C GLY A 115 -4.83 5.30 16.89
N ARG A 116 -3.92 4.78 16.08
CA ARG A 116 -2.62 5.43 15.87
C ARG A 116 -2.65 6.54 14.83
N PHE A 117 -3.34 6.31 13.72
CA PHE A 117 -3.42 7.31 12.65
C PHE A 117 -4.20 8.54 13.14
N ARG A 118 -5.30 8.29 13.85
CA ARG A 118 -6.13 9.37 14.37
C ARG A 118 -5.42 10.18 15.45
N ASP A 119 -4.68 9.50 16.32
CA ASP A 119 -4.00 10.14 17.44
C ASP A 119 -2.64 10.70 17.07
N SER A 120 -2.16 10.39 15.86
CA SER A 120 -0.85 10.84 15.41
C SER A 120 -0.98 11.83 14.27
N ASP A 121 -0.66 13.08 14.55
CA ASP A 121 -0.63 14.11 13.52
C ASP A 121 0.43 13.84 12.46
N VAL A 122 1.50 13.12 12.83
CA VAL A 122 2.57 12.77 11.89
C VAL A 122 2.04 11.89 10.78
N LEU A 123 1.33 10.81 11.11
CA LEU A 123 0.79 9.89 10.10
C LEU A 123 -0.23 10.56 9.19
N ARG A 124 -1.12 11.35 9.79
CA ARG A 124 -2.12 12.09 9.03
C ARG A 124 -1.47 13.07 8.08
N HIS A 125 -0.48 13.78 8.57
CA HIS A 125 0.23 14.79 7.79
C HIS A 125 0.94 14.16 6.59
N ILE A 126 1.59 13.03 6.78
CA ILE A 126 2.25 12.30 5.70
C ILE A 126 1.25 11.89 4.63
N PHE A 127 0.14 11.28 5.07
CA PHE A 127 -0.90 10.84 4.15
C PHE A 127 -1.46 12.00 3.34
N GLU A 128 -1.82 13.09 4.00
CA GLU A 128 -2.38 14.25 3.35
C GLU A 128 -1.39 14.90 2.38
N ARG A 129 -0.10 14.91 2.73
CA ARG A 129 0.94 15.43 1.85
C ARG A 129 1.06 14.62 0.57
N VAL A 130 1.04 13.28 0.67
CA VAL A 130 1.10 12.42 -0.51
C VAL A 130 -0.11 12.65 -1.40
N VAL A 131 -1.29 12.69 -0.81
CA VAL A 131 -2.53 12.93 -1.54
C VAL A 131 -2.48 14.28 -2.26
N LEU A 132 -2.06 15.33 -1.56
CA LEU A 132 -1.99 16.66 -2.15
C LEU A 132 -1.03 16.70 -3.34
N VAL A 133 0.14 16.10 -3.20
CA VAL A 133 1.11 16.06 -4.29
C VAL A 133 0.54 15.30 -5.50
N CYS A 134 -0.16 14.21 -5.26
CA CYS A 134 -0.79 13.45 -6.34
C CYS A 134 -1.90 14.24 -7.02
N ILE A 135 -2.69 15.02 -6.28
CA ILE A 135 -3.71 15.89 -6.84
C ILE A 135 -3.05 16.97 -7.71
N ILE A 136 -2.02 17.62 -7.21
CA ILE A 136 -1.30 18.67 -7.94
C ILE A 136 -0.69 18.12 -9.23
N ALA A 137 -0.17 16.91 -9.18
CA ALA A 137 0.42 16.25 -10.35
C ALA A 137 -0.63 15.72 -11.34
N GLY A 138 -1.92 15.85 -11.02
CA GLY A 138 -2.99 15.39 -11.88
C GLY A 138 -3.19 13.89 -11.93
N LEU A 139 -2.64 13.16 -10.95
CA LEU A 139 -2.73 11.71 -10.91
C LEU A 139 -4.06 11.22 -10.34
N VAL A 140 -4.66 12.00 -9.46
CA VAL A 140 -5.96 11.69 -8.86
C VAL A 140 -6.82 12.94 -8.83
N GLY A 141 -8.12 12.75 -8.79
CA GLY A 141 -9.06 13.86 -8.67
C GLY A 141 -9.06 14.45 -7.28
N GLY A 142 -9.36 15.71 -7.21
CA GLY A 142 -9.47 16.43 -5.94
C GLY A 142 -10.75 16.14 -5.18
#